data_8579ccf76cef6b9b6d11fa208fa0dd2d
#
_entry.id   8579ccf76cef6b9b6d11fa208fa0dd2d
#
_cell.length_a   1.000
_cell.length_b   1.000
_cell.length_c   1.000
_cell.angle_alpha   90.00
_cell.angle_beta   90.00
_cell.angle_gamma   90.00
#
_symmetry.space_group_name_H-M   'P 1'
#
loop_
_entity.id
_entity.type
_entity.pdbx_description
1 polymer ?
#
loop_
_entity_poly.entity_id
_entity_poly.type
_entity_poly.pdbx_seq_one_letter_code
_entity_poly.pdbx_strand_id
1 'polypeptide(L)'
;METYYTLLDIPVEAPTEEIAAAYQRQRERYHPERVATLGSEFERIAVTRLAELERAYAILADPARRRAYDRSIGVASPEDADHVASRGRLSRRERMLATGGALVGILLIALVWLLTDRNAQPGLPPIAETRKPAPEFALPGLQGETVRLSDYRGKVVLVNFWGTWCEPCKEETPALAAVYRKLQDQGLVIIGVDLRNQERPGPDGDADVRAFTERYGVTYPIALDAGGETARAFQIYPLPTSFVVDQNGMIRYVRVGQITAEEVETLFARLQQDTTALFTREAP
;
A
#
# COMPACT_ATOMS: atom_id res chain seq x y z
N MET A 1 7.28 -6.07 7.64
CA MET A 1 7.59 -5.38 8.92
C MET A 1 8.89 -4.65 8.73
N GLU A 2 8.92 -3.31 8.91
CA GLU A 2 10.15 -2.53 8.76
C GLU A 2 11.10 -2.87 9.92
N THR A 3 12.31 -3.34 9.60
CA THR A 3 13.35 -3.68 10.59
C THR A 3 14.37 -2.56 10.66
N TYR A 4 15.20 -2.52 11.72
CA TYR A 4 16.30 -1.56 11.80
C TYR A 4 17.34 -1.75 10.68
N TYR A 5 17.46 -2.94 10.13
CA TYR A 5 18.30 -3.23 8.97
C TYR A 5 17.73 -2.61 7.70
N THR A 6 16.44 -2.77 7.44
CA THR A 6 15.78 -2.14 6.28
C THR A 6 15.73 -0.63 6.41
N LEU A 7 15.63 -0.09 7.64
CA LEU A 7 15.68 1.34 7.91
C LEU A 7 17.02 1.97 7.54
N LEU A 8 18.12 1.23 7.77
CA LEU A 8 19.48 1.65 7.41
C LEU A 8 19.86 1.26 5.97
N ASP A 9 19.01 0.53 5.25
CA ASP A 9 19.27 0.01 3.90
C ASP A 9 20.52 -0.88 3.85
N ILE A 10 20.58 -1.87 4.75
CA ILE A 10 21.67 -2.85 4.87
C ILE A 10 21.12 -4.26 5.10
N PRO A 11 21.87 -5.32 4.71
CA PRO A 11 21.52 -6.69 5.03
C PRO A 11 21.65 -6.99 6.53
N VAL A 12 20.98 -8.04 6.99
CA VAL A 12 20.97 -8.45 8.40
C VAL A 12 22.38 -8.89 8.86
N GLU A 13 23.17 -9.41 7.95
CA GLU A 13 24.54 -9.88 8.18
C GLU A 13 25.59 -8.77 8.16
N ALA A 14 25.18 -7.51 7.92
CA ALA A 14 26.10 -6.38 7.78
C ALA A 14 27.08 -6.26 8.98
N PRO A 15 28.38 -6.08 8.74
CA PRO A 15 29.35 -5.87 9.81
C PRO A 15 29.13 -4.51 10.48
N THR A 16 29.66 -4.36 11.71
CA THR A 16 29.47 -3.13 12.51
C THR A 16 29.95 -1.87 11.80
N GLU A 17 31.02 -1.99 10.99
CA GLU A 17 31.56 -0.87 10.20
C GLU A 17 30.56 -0.42 9.12
N GLU A 18 29.89 -1.36 8.49
CA GLU A 18 28.86 -1.07 7.47
C GLU A 18 27.61 -0.43 8.09
N ILE A 19 27.22 -0.87 9.30
CA ILE A 19 26.12 -0.26 10.07
C ILE A 19 26.43 1.23 10.33
N ALA A 20 27.66 1.53 10.76
CA ALA A 20 28.08 2.91 11.02
C ALA A 20 28.10 3.76 9.73
N ALA A 21 28.65 3.22 8.65
CA ALA A 21 28.68 3.90 7.36
C ALA A 21 27.27 4.16 6.79
N ALA A 22 26.38 3.18 6.90
CA ALA A 22 24.98 3.30 6.47
C ALA A 22 24.21 4.36 7.27
N TYR A 23 24.40 4.37 8.59
CA TYR A 23 23.81 5.40 9.44
C TYR A 23 24.25 6.82 9.02
N GLN A 24 25.56 7.01 8.75
CA GLN A 24 26.05 8.32 8.30
C GLN A 24 25.46 8.73 6.95
N ARG A 25 25.39 7.81 5.98
CA ARG A 25 24.74 8.08 4.67
C ARG A 25 23.27 8.49 4.81
N GLN A 26 22.52 7.77 5.64
CA GLN A 26 21.10 8.08 5.85
C GLN A 26 20.92 9.39 6.63
N ARG A 27 21.72 9.64 7.65
CA ARG A 27 21.73 10.90 8.42
C ARG A 27 22.01 12.10 7.53
N GLU A 28 22.95 12.00 6.60
CA GLU A 28 23.27 13.06 5.65
C GLU A 28 22.08 13.36 4.72
N ARG A 29 21.36 12.31 4.29
CA ARG A 29 20.18 12.45 3.43
C ARG A 29 19.06 13.26 4.09
N TYR A 30 18.83 13.07 5.38
CA TYR A 30 17.79 13.74 6.16
C TYR A 30 18.29 14.93 6.98
N HIS A 31 19.48 15.46 6.65
CA HIS A 31 20.03 16.60 7.37
C HIS A 31 19.10 17.83 7.26
N PRO A 32 18.78 18.54 8.37
CA PRO A 32 17.83 19.65 8.39
C PRO A 32 18.13 20.72 7.34
N GLU A 33 19.40 21.08 7.13
CA GLU A 33 19.78 22.10 6.14
C GLU A 33 19.44 21.70 4.69
N ARG A 34 19.44 20.41 4.38
CA ARG A 34 19.08 19.91 3.04
C ARG A 34 17.57 19.92 2.79
N VAL A 35 16.79 19.76 3.83
CA VAL A 35 15.32 19.71 3.72
C VAL A 35 14.64 21.03 4.03
N ALA A 36 15.35 22.01 4.60
CA ALA A 36 14.82 23.33 4.94
C ALA A 36 14.23 24.08 3.73
N THR A 37 14.77 23.85 2.53
CA THR A 37 14.28 24.45 1.28
C THR A 37 13.00 23.80 0.75
N LEU A 38 12.61 22.62 1.27
CA LEU A 38 11.46 21.83 0.81
C LEU A 38 10.17 22.11 1.59
N GLY A 39 10.26 22.94 2.67
CA GLY A 39 9.13 23.35 3.48
C GLY A 39 9.01 22.61 4.82
N SER A 40 8.23 23.19 5.75
CA SER A 40 8.12 22.78 7.16
C SER A 40 7.59 21.34 7.38
N GLU A 41 6.87 20.79 6.42
CA GLU A 41 6.38 19.42 6.50
C GLU A 41 7.51 18.41 6.26
N PHE A 42 8.38 18.69 5.31
CA PHE A 42 9.59 17.89 5.07
C PHE A 42 10.58 17.96 6.24
N GLU A 43 10.67 19.11 6.90
CA GLU A 43 11.48 19.23 8.12
C GLU A 43 10.95 18.32 9.23
N ARG A 44 9.64 18.26 9.45
CA ARG A 44 9.04 17.35 10.46
C ARG A 44 9.30 15.89 10.14
N ILE A 45 9.15 15.51 8.86
CA ILE A 45 9.44 14.14 8.40
C ILE A 45 10.91 13.81 8.61
N ALA A 46 11.81 14.72 8.26
CA ALA A 46 13.25 14.53 8.43
C ALA A 46 13.63 14.36 9.90
N VAL A 47 13.10 15.19 10.80
CA VAL A 47 13.32 15.08 12.25
C VAL A 47 12.86 13.72 12.79
N THR A 48 11.66 13.28 12.40
CA THR A 48 11.12 11.97 12.80
C THR A 48 12.03 10.84 12.29
N ARG A 49 12.43 10.90 11.02
CA ARG A 49 13.29 9.89 10.40
C ARG A 49 14.69 9.85 11.01
N LEU A 50 15.25 11.01 11.34
CA LEU A 50 16.53 11.07 12.05
C LEU A 50 16.47 10.39 13.42
N ALA A 51 15.40 10.63 14.19
CA ALA A 51 15.21 9.97 15.49
C ALA A 51 15.07 8.44 15.36
N GLU A 52 14.42 7.96 14.31
CA GLU A 52 14.33 6.51 14.01
C GLU A 52 15.69 5.92 13.64
N LEU A 53 16.47 6.61 12.79
CA LEU A 53 17.82 6.21 12.39
C LEU A 53 18.78 6.17 13.59
N GLU A 54 18.72 7.16 14.49
CA GLU A 54 19.51 7.18 15.73
C GLU A 54 19.18 5.99 16.64
N ARG A 55 17.88 5.68 16.79
CA ARG A 55 17.43 4.51 17.57
C ARG A 55 17.91 3.20 16.96
N ALA A 56 17.80 3.06 15.65
CA ALA A 56 18.28 1.87 14.93
C ALA A 56 19.80 1.70 15.10
N TYR A 57 20.56 2.76 14.93
CA TYR A 57 22.00 2.75 15.12
C TYR A 57 22.41 2.43 16.56
N ALA A 58 21.77 3.03 17.57
CA ALA A 58 22.04 2.76 18.99
C ALA A 58 21.82 1.29 19.39
N ILE A 59 20.95 0.59 18.68
CA ILE A 59 20.69 -0.85 18.91
C ILE A 59 21.64 -1.71 18.10
N LEU A 60 21.83 -1.42 16.81
CA LEU A 60 22.62 -2.28 15.92
C LEU A 60 24.15 -2.11 16.09
N ALA A 61 24.63 -0.95 16.55
CA ALA A 61 26.04 -0.71 16.81
C ALA A 61 26.56 -1.41 18.08
N ASP A 62 25.70 -1.72 19.02
CA ASP A 62 26.06 -2.46 20.24
C ASP A 62 25.84 -3.96 20.03
N PRO A 63 26.88 -4.82 20.11
CA PRO A 63 26.76 -6.24 19.85
C PRO A 63 25.75 -6.97 20.77
N ALA A 64 25.60 -6.53 22.02
CA ALA A 64 24.68 -7.16 22.97
C ALA A 64 23.22 -6.79 22.65
N ARG A 65 22.99 -5.51 22.37
CA ARG A 65 21.66 -5.01 21.95
C ARG A 65 21.25 -5.56 20.60
N ARG A 66 22.20 -5.63 19.65
CA ARG A 66 21.97 -6.23 18.32
C ARG A 66 21.52 -7.68 18.46
N ARG A 67 22.22 -8.51 19.24
CA ARG A 67 21.80 -9.90 19.47
C ARG A 67 20.41 -10.01 20.11
N ALA A 68 20.07 -9.12 21.05
CA ALA A 68 18.74 -9.10 21.65
C ALA A 68 17.66 -8.72 20.64
N TYR A 69 17.94 -7.77 19.77
CA TYR A 69 17.08 -7.35 18.70
C TYR A 69 16.92 -8.45 17.64
N ASP A 70 18.00 -9.08 17.20
CA ASP A 70 18.02 -10.17 16.22
C ASP A 70 17.13 -11.33 16.67
N ARG A 71 17.23 -11.72 17.96
CA ARG A 71 16.33 -12.71 18.55
C ARG A 71 14.85 -12.27 18.51
N SER A 72 14.58 -11.00 18.73
CA SER A 72 13.19 -10.47 18.72
C SER A 72 12.54 -10.49 17.33
N ILE A 73 13.35 -10.42 16.27
CA ILE A 73 12.89 -10.47 14.87
C ILE A 73 13.09 -11.86 14.22
N GLY A 74 13.49 -12.87 15.03
CA GLY A 74 13.63 -14.25 14.56
C GLY A 74 14.89 -14.56 13.76
N VAL A 75 15.91 -13.70 13.84
CA VAL A 75 17.23 -13.94 13.22
C VAL A 75 18.07 -14.81 14.17
N ALA A 76 18.38 -16.04 13.74
CA ALA A 76 19.19 -16.97 14.49
C ALA A 76 20.66 -16.54 14.48
N SER A 77 21.29 -16.41 15.66
CA SER A 77 22.74 -16.21 15.78
C SER A 77 23.47 -17.55 15.63
N PRO A 78 24.64 -17.61 14.97
CA PRO A 78 25.42 -18.85 14.87
C PRO A 78 25.75 -19.48 16.24
N GLU A 79 25.88 -18.67 17.29
CA GLU A 79 26.13 -19.11 18.66
C GLU A 79 24.92 -19.78 19.33
N ASP A 80 23.70 -19.50 18.87
CA ASP A 80 22.49 -20.13 19.41
C ASP A 80 22.33 -21.59 18.91
N ALA A 81 23.01 -21.97 17.83
CA ALA A 81 22.99 -23.34 17.31
C ALA A 81 23.71 -24.33 18.18
N ASP A 82 24.78 -23.91 18.87
CA ASP A 82 25.57 -24.79 19.75
C ASP A 82 24.88 -25.07 21.10
N HIS A 83 24.06 -24.15 21.58
CA HIS A 83 23.30 -24.36 22.84
C HIS A 83 22.06 -25.26 22.69
N VAL A 84 21.56 -25.45 21.47
CA VAL A 84 20.44 -26.39 21.19
C VAL A 84 20.90 -27.83 21.11
N ALA A 85 22.17 -28.09 20.74
CA ALA A 85 22.73 -29.44 20.59
C ALA A 85 23.01 -30.12 21.91
N SER A 86 23.09 -29.41 23.06
CA SER A 86 23.47 -29.94 24.36
C SER A 86 22.28 -30.25 25.31
N ARG A 87 21.05 -29.97 24.90
CA ARG A 87 19.87 -30.35 25.72
C ARG A 87 19.54 -31.82 25.52
N GLY A 88 19.81 -32.55 26.59
CA GLY A 88 19.77 -34.00 26.73
C GLY A 88 18.56 -34.69 26.08
N ARG A 89 18.79 -35.94 25.66
CA ARG A 89 17.78 -36.84 25.10
C ARG A 89 16.57 -36.90 26.01
N LEU A 90 15.47 -36.35 25.57
CA LEU A 90 14.16 -36.46 26.23
C LEU A 90 13.83 -37.93 26.53
N SER A 91 13.36 -38.20 27.72
CA SER A 91 12.87 -39.53 28.14
C SER A 91 11.67 -39.95 27.26
N ARG A 92 11.38 -41.24 27.20
CA ARG A 92 10.28 -41.79 26.39
C ARG A 92 8.92 -41.15 26.75
N ARG A 93 8.73 -40.79 28.03
CA ARG A 93 7.51 -40.10 28.52
C ARG A 93 7.47 -38.62 28.08
N GLU A 94 8.58 -37.93 28.13
CA GLU A 94 8.66 -36.54 27.69
C GLU A 94 8.48 -36.41 26.17
N ARG A 95 8.95 -37.39 25.38
CA ARG A 95 8.67 -37.45 23.94
C ARG A 95 7.18 -37.69 23.65
N MET A 96 6.50 -38.58 24.39
CA MET A 96 5.06 -38.79 24.23
C MET A 96 4.23 -37.56 24.61
N LEU A 97 4.61 -36.81 25.66
CA LEU A 97 3.96 -35.57 26.05
C LEU A 97 4.23 -34.43 25.04
N ALA A 98 5.45 -34.33 24.52
CA ALA A 98 5.81 -33.36 23.52
C ALA A 98 5.09 -33.61 22.16
N THR A 99 5.00 -34.87 21.72
CA THR A 99 4.27 -35.22 20.48
C THR A 99 2.75 -35.07 20.66
N GLY A 100 2.20 -35.42 21.82
CA GLY A 100 0.77 -35.19 22.13
C GLY A 100 0.42 -33.71 22.19
N GLY A 101 1.26 -32.90 22.85
CA GLY A 101 1.09 -31.43 22.89
C GLY A 101 1.22 -30.77 21.53
N ALA A 102 2.15 -31.24 20.71
CA ALA A 102 2.31 -30.73 19.33
C ALA A 102 1.09 -31.04 18.45
N LEU A 103 0.53 -32.26 18.56
CA LEU A 103 -0.68 -32.63 17.81
C LEU A 103 -1.90 -31.83 18.25
N VAL A 104 -2.09 -31.60 19.56
CA VAL A 104 -3.16 -30.72 20.05
C VAL A 104 -2.95 -29.28 19.61
N GLY A 105 -1.72 -28.78 19.63
CA GLY A 105 -1.39 -27.45 19.11
C GLY A 105 -1.70 -27.29 17.61
N ILE A 106 -1.32 -28.29 16.80
CA ILE A 106 -1.62 -28.31 15.35
C ILE A 106 -3.13 -28.37 15.11
N LEU A 107 -3.87 -29.20 15.89
CA LEU A 107 -5.32 -29.28 15.79
C LEU A 107 -6.02 -27.97 16.17
N LEU A 108 -5.54 -27.27 17.21
CA LEU A 108 -6.05 -25.97 17.61
C LEU A 108 -5.75 -24.91 16.56
N ILE A 109 -4.55 -24.91 16.00
CA ILE A 109 -4.18 -23.99 14.90
C ILE A 109 -5.03 -24.28 13.66
N ALA A 110 -5.20 -25.56 13.32
CA ALA A 110 -6.06 -25.96 12.20
C ALA A 110 -7.53 -25.60 12.44
N LEU A 111 -8.03 -25.73 13.68
CA LEU A 111 -9.38 -25.32 14.07
C LEU A 111 -9.54 -23.79 14.00
N VAL A 112 -8.58 -23.03 14.52
CA VAL A 112 -8.56 -21.57 14.41
C VAL A 112 -8.50 -21.18 12.93
N TRP A 113 -7.68 -21.84 12.13
CA TRP A 113 -7.58 -21.60 10.69
C TRP A 113 -8.86 -21.97 9.91
N LEU A 114 -9.60 -22.97 10.40
CA LEU A 114 -10.89 -23.39 9.82
C LEU A 114 -12.04 -22.44 10.22
N LEU A 115 -11.94 -21.84 11.42
CA LEU A 115 -12.94 -20.90 11.95
C LEU A 115 -12.63 -19.43 11.61
N THR A 116 -11.39 -19.10 11.26
CA THR A 116 -11.03 -17.77 10.75
C THR A 116 -11.36 -17.73 9.28
N ASP A 117 -12.16 -16.75 8.92
CA ASP A 117 -12.66 -16.53 7.56
C ASP A 117 -11.53 -16.60 6.52
N ARG A 118 -11.61 -17.56 5.59
CA ARG A 118 -10.60 -17.83 4.55
C ARG A 118 -10.41 -16.67 3.56
N ASN A 119 -11.22 -15.62 3.68
CA ASN A 119 -11.20 -14.46 2.81
C ASN A 119 -10.38 -13.28 3.34
N ALA A 120 -9.79 -13.38 4.54
CA ALA A 120 -8.81 -12.40 4.99
C ALA A 120 -7.50 -12.63 4.25
N GLN A 121 -7.28 -11.94 3.15
CA GLN A 121 -5.98 -11.92 2.49
C GLN A 121 -4.97 -11.30 3.46
N PRO A 122 -3.92 -12.03 3.87
CA PRO A 122 -2.94 -11.49 4.78
C PRO A 122 -2.15 -10.39 4.07
N GLY A 123 -2.29 -9.16 4.51
CA GLY A 123 -1.38 -8.08 4.16
C GLY A 123 -1.93 -6.82 3.51
N LEU A 124 -3.18 -6.79 3.06
CA LEU A 124 -3.74 -5.55 2.51
C LEU A 124 -4.38 -4.70 3.63
N PRO A 125 -4.07 -3.40 3.73
CA PRO A 125 -4.73 -2.54 4.70
C PRO A 125 -6.24 -2.53 4.46
N PRO A 126 -7.07 -2.40 5.51
CA PRO A 126 -8.52 -2.42 5.35
C PRO A 126 -9.00 -1.26 4.48
N ILE A 127 -10.07 -1.49 3.71
CA ILE A 127 -10.75 -0.42 2.99
C ILE A 127 -11.42 0.48 4.03
N ALA A 128 -11.01 1.77 4.07
CA ALA A 128 -11.60 2.73 4.98
C ALA A 128 -12.94 3.24 4.44
N GLU A 129 -13.98 3.12 5.23
CA GLU A 129 -15.27 3.74 4.93
C GLU A 129 -15.26 5.21 5.38
N THR A 130 -15.79 6.10 4.54
CA THR A 130 -15.87 7.53 4.81
C THR A 130 -17.10 8.15 4.14
N ARG A 131 -17.39 9.42 4.44
CA ARG A 131 -18.46 10.17 3.78
C ARG A 131 -18.04 11.63 3.65
N LYS A 132 -17.26 11.93 2.60
CA LYS A 132 -16.76 13.28 2.33
C LYS A 132 -17.02 13.62 0.87
N PRO A 133 -17.29 14.90 0.53
CA PRO A 133 -17.31 15.33 -0.86
C PRO A 133 -15.97 15.00 -1.53
N ALA A 134 -16.02 14.42 -2.72
CA ALA A 134 -14.82 14.24 -3.51
C ALA A 134 -14.33 15.60 -4.00
N PRO A 135 -13.03 15.91 -3.88
CA PRO A 135 -12.46 17.09 -4.52
C PRO A 135 -12.72 17.08 -6.02
N GLU A 136 -13.26 18.17 -6.53
CA GLU A 136 -13.48 18.31 -7.97
C GLU A 136 -12.16 18.56 -8.71
N PHE A 137 -12.07 18.00 -9.91
CA PHE A 137 -10.95 18.25 -10.81
C PHE A 137 -11.39 18.27 -12.26
N ALA A 138 -10.59 18.96 -13.06
CA ALA A 138 -10.68 19.00 -14.52
C ALA A 138 -9.26 18.93 -15.07
N LEU A 139 -8.86 17.80 -15.57
CA LEU A 139 -7.50 17.50 -16.01
C LEU A 139 -7.46 17.18 -17.51
N PRO A 140 -6.35 17.46 -18.20
CA PRO A 140 -6.14 16.97 -19.55
C PRO A 140 -6.16 15.44 -19.58
N GLY A 141 -6.84 14.88 -20.57
CA GLY A 141 -6.79 13.46 -20.87
C GLY A 141 -5.70 13.12 -21.90
N LEU A 142 -5.43 11.84 -22.07
CA LEU A 142 -4.40 11.32 -22.98
C LEU A 142 -4.64 11.62 -24.46
N GLN A 143 -5.89 11.83 -24.86
CA GLN A 143 -6.31 12.09 -26.25
C GLN A 143 -6.60 13.58 -26.51
N GLY A 144 -6.29 14.44 -25.51
CA GLY A 144 -6.51 15.88 -25.59
C GLY A 144 -7.90 16.36 -25.10
N GLU A 145 -8.74 15.43 -24.66
CA GLU A 145 -10.00 15.73 -23.98
C GLU A 145 -9.75 16.31 -22.57
N THR A 146 -10.79 16.85 -21.96
CA THR A 146 -10.76 17.22 -20.54
C THR A 146 -11.57 16.19 -19.73
N VAL A 147 -10.92 15.54 -18.78
CA VAL A 147 -11.56 14.61 -17.85
C VAL A 147 -11.97 15.37 -16.59
N ARG A 148 -13.28 15.42 -16.30
CA ARG A 148 -13.86 16.08 -15.12
C ARG A 148 -14.59 15.07 -14.28
N LEU A 149 -14.40 15.10 -12.97
CA LEU A 149 -15.14 14.21 -12.05
C LEU A 149 -16.65 14.50 -12.11
N SER A 150 -17.03 15.78 -12.23
CA SER A 150 -18.43 16.20 -12.33
C SER A 150 -19.21 15.61 -13.51
N ASP A 151 -18.54 15.26 -14.61
CA ASP A 151 -19.18 14.69 -15.81
C ASP A 151 -19.72 13.27 -15.57
N TYR A 152 -19.34 12.65 -14.47
CA TYR A 152 -19.75 11.30 -14.08
C TYR A 152 -20.74 11.26 -12.91
N ARG A 153 -21.40 12.40 -12.62
CA ARG A 153 -22.50 12.40 -11.63
C ARG A 153 -23.59 11.39 -12.03
N GLY A 154 -24.19 10.75 -11.04
CA GLY A 154 -25.15 9.67 -11.23
C GLY A 154 -24.52 8.29 -11.48
N LYS A 155 -23.19 8.21 -11.55
CA LYS A 155 -22.45 6.95 -11.69
C LYS A 155 -21.59 6.68 -10.46
N VAL A 156 -21.24 5.42 -10.24
CA VAL A 156 -20.21 5.05 -9.27
C VAL A 156 -18.85 5.23 -9.94
N VAL A 157 -17.98 6.02 -9.33
CA VAL A 157 -16.66 6.34 -9.89
C VAL A 157 -15.55 5.81 -9.00
N LEU A 158 -14.65 5.02 -9.57
CA LEU A 158 -13.37 4.67 -8.95
C LEU A 158 -12.31 5.67 -9.45
N VAL A 159 -11.84 6.56 -8.59
CA VAL A 159 -10.70 7.44 -8.89
C VAL A 159 -9.44 6.74 -8.37
N ASN A 160 -8.60 6.26 -9.29
CA ASN A 160 -7.38 5.52 -8.99
C ASN A 160 -6.17 6.38 -9.32
N PHE A 161 -5.31 6.64 -8.32
CA PHE A 161 -4.06 7.40 -8.48
C PHE A 161 -2.91 6.44 -8.69
N TRP A 162 -2.11 6.69 -9.74
CA TRP A 162 -1.06 5.78 -10.19
C TRP A 162 0.09 6.51 -10.92
N GLY A 163 1.11 5.75 -11.35
CA GLY A 163 2.20 6.20 -12.22
C GLY A 163 2.85 5.02 -12.93
N THR A 164 3.50 5.25 -14.07
CA THR A 164 4.14 4.20 -14.88
C THR A 164 5.29 3.51 -14.17
N TRP A 165 5.94 4.21 -13.25
CA TRP A 165 7.06 3.76 -12.43
C TRP A 165 6.63 2.98 -11.18
N CYS A 166 5.34 2.99 -10.83
CA CYS A 166 4.80 2.36 -9.64
C CYS A 166 4.59 0.85 -9.87
N GLU A 167 5.41 0.01 -9.27
CA GLU A 167 5.33 -1.44 -9.48
C GLU A 167 3.99 -2.06 -9.03
N PRO A 168 3.46 -1.75 -7.81
CA PRO A 168 2.15 -2.25 -7.42
C PRO A 168 1.01 -1.77 -8.34
N CYS A 169 1.15 -0.60 -8.97
CA CYS A 169 0.16 -0.10 -9.93
C CYS A 169 0.13 -0.96 -11.21
N LYS A 170 1.31 -1.44 -11.67
CA LYS A 170 1.41 -2.35 -12.83
C LYS A 170 0.70 -3.68 -12.57
N GLU A 171 0.75 -4.15 -11.32
CA GLU A 171 0.12 -5.41 -10.92
C GLU A 171 -1.41 -5.31 -10.86
N GLU A 172 -1.97 -4.17 -10.38
CA GLU A 172 -3.43 -4.02 -10.26
C GLU A 172 -4.11 -3.63 -11.57
N THR A 173 -3.42 -2.90 -12.47
CA THR A 173 -4.00 -2.32 -13.69
C THR A 173 -4.72 -3.33 -14.59
N PRO A 174 -4.21 -4.56 -14.84
CA PRO A 174 -4.93 -5.56 -15.65
C PRO A 174 -6.29 -5.94 -15.04
N ALA A 175 -6.37 -6.03 -13.71
CA ALA A 175 -7.61 -6.35 -13.00
C ALA A 175 -8.61 -5.20 -13.09
N LEU A 176 -8.16 -3.96 -12.94
CA LEU A 176 -8.97 -2.75 -13.13
C LEU A 176 -9.50 -2.64 -14.56
N ALA A 177 -8.67 -2.89 -15.57
CA ALA A 177 -9.08 -2.91 -16.96
C ALA A 177 -10.13 -3.99 -17.25
N ALA A 178 -10.02 -5.16 -16.63
CA ALA A 178 -10.98 -6.24 -16.79
C ALA A 178 -12.33 -5.92 -16.13
N VAL A 179 -12.33 -5.42 -14.88
CA VAL A 179 -13.56 -5.09 -14.16
C VAL A 179 -14.27 -3.90 -14.79
N TYR A 180 -13.53 -2.92 -15.33
CA TYR A 180 -14.12 -1.80 -16.07
C TYR A 180 -14.90 -2.30 -17.30
N ARG A 181 -14.30 -3.12 -18.16
CA ARG A 181 -14.99 -3.71 -19.33
C ARG A 181 -16.24 -4.49 -18.94
N LYS A 182 -16.24 -5.14 -17.76
CA LYS A 182 -17.38 -5.91 -17.25
C LYS A 182 -18.53 -5.02 -16.78
N LEU A 183 -18.24 -3.89 -16.14
CA LEU A 183 -19.23 -3.12 -15.38
C LEU A 183 -19.50 -1.71 -15.94
N GLN A 184 -18.78 -1.23 -16.96
CA GLN A 184 -18.98 0.10 -17.53
C GLN A 184 -20.42 0.35 -18.02
N ASP A 185 -21.03 -0.66 -18.67
CA ASP A 185 -22.39 -0.57 -19.16
C ASP A 185 -23.44 -0.64 -18.02
N GLN A 186 -23.02 -1.05 -16.82
CA GLN A 186 -23.83 -1.07 -15.62
C GLN A 186 -23.67 0.21 -14.77
N GLY A 187 -22.83 1.16 -15.22
CA GLY A 187 -22.65 2.45 -14.58
C GLY A 187 -21.40 2.59 -13.69
N LEU A 188 -20.44 1.65 -13.76
CA LEU A 188 -19.12 1.86 -13.21
C LEU A 188 -18.30 2.75 -14.13
N VAL A 189 -17.64 3.75 -13.55
CA VAL A 189 -16.58 4.51 -14.20
C VAL A 189 -15.28 4.32 -13.42
N ILE A 190 -14.18 4.14 -14.12
CA ILE A 190 -12.84 4.24 -13.55
C ILE A 190 -12.17 5.47 -14.18
N ILE A 191 -11.57 6.31 -13.36
CA ILE A 191 -10.69 7.41 -13.81
C ILE A 191 -9.31 7.12 -13.26
N GLY A 192 -8.36 6.82 -14.14
CA GLY A 192 -6.96 6.69 -13.77
C GLY A 192 -6.30 8.07 -13.75
N VAL A 193 -5.98 8.57 -12.56
CA VAL A 193 -5.25 9.83 -12.40
C VAL A 193 -3.75 9.53 -12.35
N ASP A 194 -3.07 9.81 -13.43
CA ASP A 194 -1.63 9.69 -13.55
C ASP A 194 -0.93 10.86 -12.85
N LEU A 195 0.06 10.59 -12.00
CA LEU A 195 0.91 11.60 -11.39
C LEU A 195 1.91 12.14 -12.42
N ARG A 196 1.40 12.84 -13.44
CA ARG A 196 2.13 13.30 -14.61
C ARG A 196 3.39 14.12 -14.26
N ASN A 197 3.35 14.85 -13.15
CA ASN A 197 4.48 15.61 -12.63
C ASN A 197 5.63 14.73 -12.10
N GLN A 198 5.41 13.43 -11.93
CA GLN A 198 6.41 12.44 -11.49
C GLN A 198 6.85 11.50 -12.61
N GLU A 199 6.26 11.63 -13.80
CA GLU A 199 6.70 10.94 -15.00
C GLU A 199 7.89 11.65 -15.66
N ARG A 200 8.46 11.08 -16.72
CA ARG A 200 9.50 11.76 -17.49
C ARG A 200 8.98 13.11 -18.00
N PRO A 201 9.82 14.16 -18.02
CA PRO A 201 9.37 15.48 -18.46
C PRO A 201 9.07 15.51 -19.97
N GLY A 202 8.21 16.43 -20.36
CA GLY A 202 7.89 16.68 -21.76
C GLY A 202 7.13 15.54 -22.46
N PRO A 203 7.19 15.44 -23.78
CA PRO A 203 6.43 14.47 -24.56
C PRO A 203 6.74 13.01 -24.25
N ASP A 204 7.93 12.74 -23.74
CA ASP A 204 8.36 11.37 -23.40
C ASP A 204 7.50 10.77 -22.28
N GLY A 205 7.13 11.56 -21.27
CA GLY A 205 6.24 11.07 -20.21
C GLY A 205 4.85 10.76 -20.74
N ASP A 206 4.30 11.55 -21.65
CA ASP A 206 3.02 11.24 -22.28
C ASP A 206 3.11 9.95 -23.11
N ALA A 207 4.25 9.74 -23.78
CA ALA A 207 4.50 8.50 -24.52
C ALA A 207 4.58 7.28 -23.59
N ASP A 208 5.21 7.42 -22.42
CA ASP A 208 5.27 6.34 -21.41
C ASP A 208 3.88 5.99 -20.88
N VAL A 209 3.06 7.00 -20.56
CA VAL A 209 1.68 6.79 -20.10
C VAL A 209 0.85 6.10 -21.20
N ARG A 210 0.98 6.49 -22.47
CA ARG A 210 0.31 5.82 -23.59
C ARG A 210 0.75 4.36 -23.73
N ALA A 211 2.07 4.12 -23.75
CA ALA A 211 2.62 2.77 -23.84
C ALA A 211 2.16 1.86 -22.69
N PHE A 212 2.06 2.43 -21.48
CA PHE A 212 1.51 1.74 -20.33
C PHE A 212 0.04 1.36 -20.53
N THR A 213 -0.80 2.31 -20.92
CA THR A 213 -2.24 2.06 -21.12
C THR A 213 -2.50 1.03 -22.23
N GLU A 214 -1.74 1.10 -23.31
CA GLU A 214 -1.79 0.12 -24.40
C GLU A 214 -1.36 -1.28 -23.92
N ARG A 215 -0.23 -1.35 -23.21
CA ARG A 215 0.33 -2.62 -22.71
C ARG A 215 -0.64 -3.37 -21.80
N TYR A 216 -1.36 -2.65 -20.93
CA TYR A 216 -2.27 -3.25 -19.95
C TYR A 216 -3.74 -3.26 -20.40
N GLY A 217 -4.02 -2.83 -21.64
CA GLY A 217 -5.36 -2.83 -22.21
C GLY A 217 -6.35 -1.93 -21.46
N VAL A 218 -5.87 -0.77 -21.00
CA VAL A 218 -6.68 0.24 -20.33
C VAL A 218 -7.59 0.93 -21.32
N THR A 219 -8.90 0.92 -21.03
CA THR A 219 -9.93 1.56 -21.88
C THR A 219 -10.74 2.61 -21.11
N TYR A 220 -10.49 2.76 -19.81
CA TYR A 220 -11.10 3.80 -19.00
C TYR A 220 -10.37 5.15 -19.14
N PRO A 221 -11.04 6.27 -18.83
CA PRO A 221 -10.45 7.61 -18.90
C PRO A 221 -9.18 7.74 -18.08
N ILE A 222 -8.15 8.36 -18.69
CA ILE A 222 -6.91 8.73 -18.02
C ILE A 222 -6.83 10.25 -17.92
N ALA A 223 -6.59 10.75 -16.71
CA ALA A 223 -6.41 12.17 -16.40
C ALA A 223 -4.96 12.42 -15.99
N LEU A 224 -4.33 13.44 -16.54
CA LEU A 224 -2.92 13.75 -16.34
C LEU A 224 -2.76 14.90 -15.33
N ASP A 225 -2.37 14.58 -14.09
CA ASP A 225 -2.14 15.58 -13.02
C ASP A 225 -0.73 16.17 -13.11
N ALA A 226 -0.53 17.08 -14.09
CA ALA A 226 0.76 17.68 -14.37
C ALA A 226 1.27 18.62 -13.26
N GLY A 227 0.38 19.23 -12.49
CA GLY A 227 0.73 20.11 -11.37
C GLY A 227 0.73 19.41 -10.01
N GLY A 228 0.19 18.20 -9.92
CA GLY A 228 0.02 17.47 -8.67
C GLY A 228 -1.04 18.09 -7.75
N GLU A 229 -1.88 19.04 -8.25
CA GLU A 229 -2.91 19.68 -7.43
C GLU A 229 -4.01 18.69 -7.04
N THR A 230 -4.40 17.82 -7.96
CA THR A 230 -5.43 16.80 -7.70
C THR A 230 -4.94 15.78 -6.69
N ALA A 231 -3.71 15.31 -6.84
CA ALA A 231 -3.09 14.41 -5.86
C ALA A 231 -3.03 15.03 -4.45
N ARG A 232 -2.67 16.32 -4.36
CA ARG A 232 -2.67 17.05 -3.07
C ARG A 232 -4.08 17.22 -2.50
N ALA A 233 -5.08 17.54 -3.32
CA ALA A 233 -6.47 17.70 -2.88
C ALA A 233 -7.05 16.39 -2.32
N PHE A 234 -6.71 15.26 -2.92
CA PHE A 234 -7.07 13.93 -2.43
C PHE A 234 -6.14 13.40 -1.33
N GLN A 235 -5.08 14.15 -0.97
CA GLN A 235 -4.10 13.77 0.05
C GLN A 235 -3.41 12.43 -0.26
N ILE A 236 -2.97 12.25 -1.51
CA ILE A 236 -2.39 11.00 -2.00
C ILE A 236 -0.97 10.79 -1.49
N TYR A 237 -0.78 9.70 -0.76
CA TYR A 237 0.48 9.05 -0.43
C TYR A 237 0.20 7.80 0.41
N PRO A 238 0.64 6.58 0.06
CA PRO A 238 1.45 6.19 -1.12
C PRO A 238 0.61 5.84 -2.36
N LEU A 239 1.27 5.36 -3.44
CA LEU A 239 0.65 4.77 -4.61
C LEU A 239 0.63 3.22 -4.52
N PRO A 240 -0.36 2.56 -5.15
CA PRO A 240 -1.60 3.15 -5.65
C PRO A 240 -2.52 3.56 -4.52
N THR A 241 -3.42 4.51 -4.76
CA THR A 241 -4.53 4.82 -3.85
C THR A 241 -5.80 5.03 -4.67
N SER A 242 -6.88 4.38 -4.24
CA SER A 242 -8.18 4.41 -4.91
C SER A 242 -9.27 4.99 -4.02
N PHE A 243 -10.11 5.83 -4.60
CA PHE A 243 -11.30 6.41 -3.98
C PHE A 243 -12.55 5.93 -4.70
N VAL A 244 -13.48 5.34 -3.98
CA VAL A 244 -14.78 4.98 -4.54
C VAL A 244 -15.76 6.10 -4.21
N VAL A 245 -16.25 6.76 -5.26
CA VAL A 245 -17.16 7.91 -5.19
C VAL A 245 -18.54 7.45 -5.60
N ASP A 246 -19.56 7.80 -4.81
CA ASP A 246 -20.96 7.47 -5.11
C ASP A 246 -21.59 8.40 -6.17
N GLN A 247 -22.81 8.11 -6.57
CA GLN A 247 -23.57 8.83 -7.59
C GLN A 247 -23.78 10.32 -7.23
N ASN A 248 -23.71 10.67 -5.95
CA ASN A 248 -23.82 12.05 -5.46
C ASN A 248 -22.48 12.77 -5.40
N GLY A 249 -21.37 12.10 -5.74
CA GLY A 249 -20.03 12.64 -5.68
C GLY A 249 -19.39 12.63 -4.30
N MET A 250 -19.88 11.76 -3.41
CA MET A 250 -19.28 11.57 -2.10
C MET A 250 -18.29 10.41 -2.13
N ILE A 251 -17.09 10.62 -1.58
CA ILE A 251 -16.16 9.51 -1.31
C ILE A 251 -16.82 8.62 -0.25
N ARG A 252 -16.99 7.35 -0.58
CA ARG A 252 -17.56 6.35 0.32
C ARG A 252 -16.50 5.39 0.85
N TYR A 253 -15.52 5.09 0.04
CA TYR A 253 -14.45 4.15 0.39
C TYR A 253 -13.10 4.66 -0.10
N VAL A 254 -12.06 4.39 0.69
CA VAL A 254 -10.67 4.68 0.35
C VAL A 254 -9.86 3.39 0.50
N ARG A 255 -9.12 3.06 -0.55
CA ARG A 255 -8.16 1.96 -0.56
C ARG A 255 -6.75 2.52 -0.73
N VAL A 256 -5.92 2.36 0.27
CA VAL A 256 -4.47 2.62 0.19
C VAL A 256 -3.77 1.32 -0.16
N GLY A 257 -2.94 1.33 -1.18
CA GLY A 257 -2.39 0.13 -1.79
C GLY A 257 -3.30 -0.46 -2.86
N GLN A 258 -2.91 -1.61 -3.41
CA GLN A 258 -3.62 -2.28 -4.50
C GLN A 258 -5.08 -2.57 -4.16
N ILE A 259 -5.95 -2.43 -5.16
CA ILE A 259 -7.35 -2.83 -5.09
C ILE A 259 -7.61 -4.00 -6.05
N THR A 260 -8.33 -5.00 -5.59
CA THR A 260 -8.65 -6.18 -6.42
C THR A 260 -9.94 -5.97 -7.22
N ALA A 261 -10.10 -6.74 -8.31
CA ALA A 261 -11.34 -6.74 -9.09
C ALA A 261 -12.56 -7.10 -8.22
N GLU A 262 -12.44 -8.08 -7.31
CA GLU A 262 -13.49 -8.51 -6.39
C GLU A 262 -13.90 -7.40 -5.42
N GLU A 263 -12.93 -6.64 -4.89
CA GLU A 263 -13.20 -5.48 -4.05
C GLU A 263 -13.98 -4.40 -4.81
N VAL A 264 -13.57 -4.08 -6.05
CA VAL A 264 -14.29 -3.11 -6.89
C VAL A 264 -15.71 -3.58 -7.17
N GLU A 265 -15.92 -4.85 -7.56
CA GLU A 265 -17.24 -5.43 -7.80
C GLU A 265 -18.13 -5.35 -6.54
N THR A 266 -17.58 -5.70 -5.39
CA THR A 266 -18.31 -5.66 -4.11
C THR A 266 -18.74 -4.25 -3.72
N LEU A 267 -17.81 -3.28 -3.82
CA LEU A 267 -18.08 -1.88 -3.49
C LEU A 267 -19.08 -1.25 -4.46
N PHE A 268 -18.94 -1.56 -5.76
CA PHE A 268 -19.88 -1.14 -6.78
C PHE A 268 -21.30 -1.65 -6.49
N ALA A 269 -21.45 -2.95 -6.23
CA ALA A 269 -22.74 -3.56 -5.92
C ALA A 269 -23.40 -2.93 -4.67
N ARG A 270 -22.64 -2.67 -3.62
CA ARG A 270 -23.12 -1.99 -2.40
C ARG A 270 -23.69 -0.60 -2.71
N LEU A 271 -22.94 0.21 -3.48
CA LEU A 271 -23.38 1.58 -3.80
C LEU A 271 -24.58 1.62 -4.75
N GLN A 272 -24.74 0.62 -5.62
CA GLN A 272 -25.94 0.48 -6.43
C GLN A 272 -27.19 0.16 -5.57
N GLN A 273 -27.06 -0.71 -4.57
CA GLN A 273 -28.16 -1.06 -3.65
C GLN A 273 -28.58 0.12 -2.77
N ASP A 274 -27.61 0.90 -2.23
CA ASP A 274 -27.88 2.09 -1.42
C ASP A 274 -28.75 3.09 -2.20
N THR A 275 -28.47 3.29 -3.48
CA THR A 275 -29.25 4.19 -4.34
C THR A 275 -30.66 3.69 -4.57
N THR A 276 -30.84 2.41 -4.82
CA THR A 276 -32.17 1.81 -5.03
C THR A 276 -33.02 1.92 -3.77
N ALA A 277 -32.44 1.72 -2.58
CA ALA A 277 -33.13 1.83 -1.30
C ALA A 277 -33.60 3.26 -0.98
N LEU A 278 -32.91 4.29 -1.46
CA LEU A 278 -33.31 5.69 -1.29
C LEU A 278 -34.52 6.01 -2.18
N PHE A 279 -34.55 5.58 -3.42
CA PHE A 279 -35.66 5.80 -4.33
C PHE A 279 -36.93 5.04 -3.93
N THR A 280 -36.83 3.86 -3.31
CA THR A 280 -37.99 3.11 -2.81
C THR A 280 -38.58 3.67 -1.52
N ARG A 281 -37.87 4.48 -0.76
CA ARG A 281 -38.36 5.16 0.46
C ARG A 281 -39.06 6.47 0.17
N GLU A 282 -38.87 7.09 -0.99
CA GLU A 282 -39.48 8.34 -1.39
C GLU A 282 -40.69 8.17 -2.33
N ALA A 283 -41.07 6.95 -2.67
CA ALA A 283 -42.33 6.69 -3.39
C ALA A 283 -43.49 6.78 -2.38
N PRO A 284 -44.47 7.71 -2.59
CA PRO A 284 -45.61 7.93 -1.71
C PRO A 284 -46.59 6.72 -1.69
#